data_836d7ea955b557bdcb421edc8f03b6ab
#
_entry.id   836d7ea955b557bdcb421edc8f03b6ab
#
_cell.length_a   1.000
_cell.length_b   1.000
_cell.length_c   1.000
_cell.angle_alpha   90.00
_cell.angle_beta   90.00
_cell.angle_gamma   90.00
#
_symmetry.space_group_name_H-M   'P 1'
#
loop_
_entity.id
_entity.type
_entity.pdbx_description
1 polymer ?
#
loop_
_entity_poly.entity_id
_entity_poly.type
_entity_poly.pdbx_seq_one_letter_code
_entity_poly.pdbx_strand_id
1 'polypeptide(L)'
;WQEKMTLAAHKSHVNYSFFYGATNNNADSFAALDHSLVPGIKLFMGASTGNMLVENHEHLDYIYKVCADQDWQLVTHCEDTELITANMARAKAQQDDPSIELHPLIRSEEACYRSTSLAVVLAKKHHTRLHVAHLTTARELAFFGIDDHITAEAVIAHLLFSNEDYATLGSLIKCNPAVKTAADRDALRQALNDNRITTVGTDHAPHELKDKQGGCAKAASGMPMIQFSLATMLELADKGILSYERIAELMCHNPARLFRINDRGFIRKGYKADLTIIKTASPWKVTNDLIQSKCKWSPLENHVFNNRILATICNGHILYYDGHFDANYRGEALTFHG
;
A
#
# COMPACT_ATOMS: atom_id res chain seq x y z
N TRP A 1 -1.20 20.28 -0.96
CA TRP A 1 -0.21 19.67 -0.09
C TRP A 1 -0.15 20.39 1.27
N GLN A 2 0.03 21.71 1.30
CA GLN A 2 0.12 22.52 2.54
C GLN A 2 -1.07 22.33 3.48
N GLU A 3 -2.29 22.32 2.95
CA GLU A 3 -3.51 22.08 3.74
C GLU A 3 -3.48 20.69 4.42
N LYS A 4 -3.03 19.66 3.71
CA LYS A 4 -2.91 18.31 4.27
C LYS A 4 -1.85 18.25 5.37
N MET A 5 -0.72 18.93 5.21
CA MET A 5 0.31 19.02 6.24
C MET A 5 -0.23 19.71 7.50
N THR A 6 -0.92 20.84 7.33
CA THR A 6 -1.56 21.56 8.44
C THR A 6 -2.60 20.69 9.16
N LEU A 7 -3.44 20.00 8.39
CA LEU A 7 -4.46 19.10 8.95
C LEU A 7 -3.82 17.96 9.74
N ALA A 8 -2.75 17.34 9.20
CA ALA A 8 -2.04 16.26 9.86
C ALA A 8 -1.36 16.72 11.16
N ALA A 9 -0.75 17.90 11.18
CA ALA A 9 -0.15 18.47 12.39
C ALA A 9 -1.14 18.57 13.56
N HIS A 10 -2.42 18.81 13.26
CA HIS A 10 -3.46 18.90 14.28
C HIS A 10 -4.16 17.58 14.62
N LYS A 11 -4.11 16.58 13.71
CA LYS A 11 -4.93 15.37 13.83
C LYS A 11 -4.17 14.07 13.90
N SER A 12 -2.95 14.01 13.34
CA SER A 12 -2.20 12.75 13.31
C SER A 12 -1.56 12.46 14.66
N HIS A 13 -1.79 11.27 15.17
CA HIS A 13 -1.15 10.77 16.40
C HIS A 13 0.19 10.11 16.12
N VAL A 14 0.48 9.81 14.84
CA VAL A 14 1.74 9.21 14.38
C VAL A 14 2.44 10.15 13.42
N ASN A 15 3.72 9.90 13.15
CA ASN A 15 4.48 10.66 12.17
C ASN A 15 3.86 10.52 10.77
N TYR A 16 3.97 11.56 9.95
CA TYR A 16 3.27 11.66 8.68
C TYR A 16 4.07 12.38 7.60
N SER A 17 3.77 12.07 6.37
CA SER A 17 4.10 12.85 5.18
C SER A 17 3.09 12.53 4.06
N PHE A 18 3.19 13.24 2.94
CA PHE A 18 2.29 13.07 1.79
C PHE A 18 3.07 13.10 0.48
N PHE A 19 2.84 12.12 -0.37
CA PHE A 19 3.29 12.17 -1.75
C PHE A 19 2.64 13.32 -2.50
N TYR A 20 3.36 13.87 -3.47
CA TYR A 20 2.77 14.81 -4.43
C TYR A 20 2.17 14.03 -5.60
N GLY A 21 0.93 14.31 -5.95
CA GLY A 21 0.22 13.58 -7.01
C GLY A 21 0.57 14.10 -8.39
N ALA A 22 0.99 13.23 -9.29
CA ALA A 22 1.14 13.53 -10.70
C ALA A 22 -0.22 13.57 -11.40
N THR A 23 -0.35 14.48 -12.36
CA THR A 23 -1.49 14.61 -13.28
C THR A 23 -0.98 14.80 -14.70
N ASN A 24 -1.88 14.83 -15.69
CA ASN A 24 -1.49 15.06 -17.08
C ASN A 24 -0.75 16.40 -17.34
N ASN A 25 -0.85 17.38 -16.44
CA ASN A 25 -0.44 18.76 -16.72
C ASN A 25 0.45 19.39 -15.65
N ASN A 26 0.93 18.64 -14.62
CA ASN A 26 1.65 19.27 -13.50
C ASN A 26 3.11 18.87 -13.32
N ALA A 27 3.69 18.09 -14.26
CA ALA A 27 5.06 17.60 -14.11
C ALA A 27 6.09 18.76 -14.00
N ASP A 28 5.87 19.88 -14.68
CA ASP A 28 6.75 21.06 -14.60
C ASP A 28 6.81 21.67 -13.19
N SER A 29 5.77 21.46 -12.37
CA SER A 29 5.73 21.95 -10.99
C SER A 29 6.61 21.15 -10.02
N PHE A 30 7.12 19.97 -10.41
CA PHE A 30 7.93 19.13 -9.52
C PHE A 30 9.24 19.81 -9.13
N ALA A 31 9.80 20.66 -9.99
CA ALA A 31 11.00 21.44 -9.71
C ALA A 31 10.85 22.43 -8.54
N ALA A 32 9.62 22.81 -8.20
CA ALA A 32 9.35 23.71 -7.08
C ALA A 32 9.09 23.00 -5.75
N LEU A 33 9.10 21.66 -5.74
CA LEU A 33 8.88 20.87 -4.53
C LEU A 33 10.16 20.78 -3.70
N ASP A 34 10.00 20.78 -2.38
CA ASP A 34 11.10 20.63 -1.44
C ASP A 34 11.32 19.13 -1.14
N HIS A 35 12.46 18.59 -1.58
CA HIS A 35 12.89 17.22 -1.35
C HIS A 35 13.00 16.85 0.14
N SER A 36 13.24 17.83 1.01
CA SER A 36 13.29 17.56 2.45
C SER A 36 11.93 17.32 3.09
N LEU A 37 10.83 17.63 2.38
CA LEU A 37 9.46 17.56 2.90
C LEU A 37 8.56 16.59 2.11
N VAL A 38 8.86 16.34 0.84
CA VAL A 38 8.06 15.48 -0.05
C VAL A 38 8.83 14.18 -0.33
N PRO A 39 8.29 13.00 0.04
CA PRO A 39 8.99 11.72 -0.12
C PRO A 39 9.08 11.24 -1.57
N GLY A 40 8.29 11.79 -2.46
CA GLY A 40 8.23 11.40 -3.86
C GLY A 40 6.94 11.78 -4.55
N ILE A 41 6.83 11.36 -5.81
CA ILE A 41 5.69 11.63 -6.70
C ILE A 41 4.82 10.37 -6.78
N LYS A 42 3.50 10.53 -6.61
CA LYS A 42 2.52 9.44 -6.80
C LYS A 42 1.84 9.59 -8.15
N LEU A 43 1.92 8.54 -8.96
CA LEU A 43 1.32 8.45 -10.29
C LEU A 43 0.28 7.31 -10.33
N PHE A 44 -0.87 7.57 -10.91
CA PHE A 44 -1.87 6.56 -11.23
C PHE A 44 -1.83 6.26 -12.74
N MET A 45 -1.22 5.12 -13.08
CA MET A 45 -1.20 4.59 -14.45
C MET A 45 -2.38 3.66 -14.63
N GLY A 46 -3.47 4.19 -15.20
CA GLY A 46 -4.68 3.41 -15.45
C GLY A 46 -5.69 3.36 -14.30
N ALA A 47 -6.74 2.58 -14.50
CA ALA A 47 -8.01 2.57 -13.77
C ALA A 47 -7.89 2.59 -12.25
N SER A 48 -7.95 3.77 -11.67
CA SER A 48 -8.02 4.01 -10.23
C SER A 48 -9.28 4.80 -9.88
N THR A 49 -9.55 5.00 -8.60
CA THR A 49 -10.61 5.88 -8.12
C THR A 49 -10.13 7.33 -8.14
N GLY A 50 -10.91 8.23 -8.77
CA GLY A 50 -10.61 9.67 -8.80
C GLY A 50 -10.21 10.19 -10.18
N ASN A 51 -9.81 11.47 -10.24
CA ASN A 51 -9.55 12.23 -11.48
C ASN A 51 -8.06 12.46 -11.75
N MET A 52 -7.16 11.73 -11.08
CA MET A 52 -5.70 11.88 -11.20
C MET A 52 -5.07 10.86 -12.16
N LEU A 53 -5.87 10.31 -13.08
CA LEU A 53 -5.46 9.29 -14.00
C LEU A 53 -4.55 9.87 -15.11
N VAL A 54 -3.42 9.23 -15.37
CA VAL A 54 -2.54 9.54 -16.48
C VAL A 54 -2.41 8.33 -17.37
N GLU A 55 -2.97 8.41 -18.60
CA GLU A 55 -3.01 7.31 -19.57
C GLU A 55 -2.29 7.66 -20.87
N ASN A 56 -2.13 8.96 -21.15
CA ASN A 56 -1.44 9.39 -22.35
C ASN A 56 0.06 9.03 -22.27
N HIS A 57 0.55 8.29 -23.25
CA HIS A 57 1.93 7.82 -23.30
C HIS A 57 2.96 8.94 -23.30
N GLU A 58 2.69 10.09 -23.95
CA GLU A 58 3.59 11.24 -23.96
C GLU A 58 3.69 11.88 -22.57
N HIS A 59 2.56 12.00 -21.86
CA HIS A 59 2.55 12.52 -20.50
C HIS A 59 3.25 11.56 -19.53
N LEU A 60 3.03 10.25 -19.66
CA LEU A 60 3.75 9.25 -18.88
C LEU A 60 5.25 9.35 -19.12
N ASP A 61 5.69 9.34 -20.37
CA ASP A 61 7.11 9.45 -20.73
C ASP A 61 7.75 10.72 -20.15
N TYR A 62 7.05 11.85 -20.23
CA TYR A 62 7.51 13.12 -19.67
C TYR A 62 7.60 13.10 -18.12
N ILE A 63 6.60 12.55 -17.43
CA ILE A 63 6.63 12.43 -15.96
C ILE A 63 7.82 11.58 -15.51
N TYR A 64 8.07 10.43 -16.16
CA TYR A 64 9.21 9.58 -15.84
C TYR A 64 10.54 10.31 -16.05
N LYS A 65 10.68 11.02 -17.18
CA LYS A 65 11.84 11.84 -17.46
C LYS A 65 12.08 12.92 -16.39
N VAL A 66 11.05 13.70 -16.05
CA VAL A 66 11.16 14.77 -15.04
C VAL A 66 11.51 14.20 -13.66
N CYS A 67 10.92 13.06 -13.28
CA CYS A 67 11.27 12.40 -12.02
C CYS A 67 12.73 11.94 -11.99
N ALA A 68 13.26 11.44 -13.11
CA ALA A 68 14.68 11.07 -13.24
C ALA A 68 15.60 12.27 -13.17
N ASP A 69 15.31 13.32 -13.95
CA ASP A 69 16.12 14.55 -14.02
C ASP A 69 16.23 15.27 -12.67
N GLN A 70 15.24 15.07 -11.78
CA GLN A 70 15.14 15.72 -10.48
C GLN A 70 15.31 14.74 -9.30
N ASP A 71 15.72 13.50 -9.54
CA ASP A 71 15.93 12.43 -8.53
C ASP A 71 14.72 12.16 -7.62
N TRP A 72 13.48 12.31 -8.14
CA TRP A 72 12.28 11.96 -7.42
C TRP A 72 12.06 10.44 -7.37
N GLN A 73 11.66 9.91 -6.21
CA GLN A 73 11.07 8.58 -6.12
C GLN A 73 9.67 8.61 -6.75
N LEU A 74 9.46 7.87 -7.84
CA LEU A 74 8.16 7.72 -8.47
C LEU A 74 7.45 6.49 -7.92
N VAL A 75 6.27 6.67 -7.34
CA VAL A 75 5.41 5.59 -6.81
C VAL A 75 4.20 5.43 -7.72
N THR A 76 3.99 4.23 -8.28
CA THR A 76 2.94 4.02 -9.29
C THR A 76 1.87 3.03 -8.84
N HIS A 77 0.61 3.34 -9.17
CA HIS A 77 -0.46 2.35 -9.30
C HIS A 77 -0.49 1.90 -10.75
N CYS A 78 -0.48 0.58 -10.99
CA CYS A 78 -0.34 0.01 -12.33
C CYS A 78 -1.48 -0.94 -12.66
N GLU A 79 -2.45 -0.47 -13.46
CA GLU A 79 -3.52 -1.29 -14.04
C GLU A 79 -3.91 -0.74 -15.43
N ASP A 80 -4.14 -1.61 -16.41
CA ASP A 80 -4.51 -1.25 -17.79
C ASP A 80 -6.01 -0.93 -17.87
N THR A 81 -6.36 0.36 -18.08
CA THR A 81 -7.74 0.85 -18.14
C THR A 81 -8.52 0.25 -19.29
N GLU A 82 -7.91 0.14 -20.48
CA GLU A 82 -8.62 -0.35 -21.66
C GLU A 82 -9.07 -1.78 -21.45
N LEU A 83 -8.17 -2.61 -20.93
CA LEU A 83 -8.47 -4.02 -20.65
C LEU A 83 -9.53 -4.17 -19.55
N ILE A 84 -9.42 -3.39 -18.47
CA ILE A 84 -10.40 -3.41 -17.38
C ILE A 84 -11.77 -2.95 -17.87
N THR A 85 -11.83 -1.90 -18.69
CA THR A 85 -13.07 -1.38 -19.27
C THR A 85 -13.72 -2.41 -20.18
N ALA A 86 -12.94 -3.06 -21.03
CA ALA A 86 -13.43 -4.13 -21.90
C ALA A 86 -13.94 -5.35 -21.12
N ASN A 87 -13.22 -5.75 -20.05
CA ASN A 87 -13.62 -6.85 -19.19
C ASN A 87 -14.91 -6.51 -18.42
N MET A 88 -15.02 -5.29 -17.88
CA MET A 88 -16.21 -4.81 -17.20
C MET A 88 -17.42 -4.76 -18.15
N ALA A 89 -17.24 -4.28 -19.39
CA ALA A 89 -18.31 -4.24 -20.38
C ALA A 89 -18.84 -5.65 -20.71
N ARG A 90 -17.93 -6.62 -20.85
CA ARG A 90 -18.32 -8.04 -21.05
C ARG A 90 -19.08 -8.61 -19.87
N ALA A 91 -18.67 -8.32 -18.65
CA ALA A 91 -19.37 -8.77 -17.45
C ALA A 91 -20.74 -8.11 -17.31
N LYS A 92 -20.85 -6.81 -17.60
CA LYS A 92 -22.13 -6.05 -17.58
C LYS A 92 -23.12 -6.48 -18.66
N ALA A 93 -22.67 -7.05 -19.77
CA ALA A 93 -23.56 -7.61 -20.79
C ALA A 93 -24.42 -8.77 -20.25
N GLN A 94 -24.01 -9.42 -19.17
CA GLN A 94 -24.74 -10.50 -18.52
C GLN A 94 -25.55 -10.02 -17.30
N GLN A 95 -25.05 -9.03 -16.56
CA GLN A 95 -25.66 -8.49 -15.34
C GLN A 95 -25.16 -7.08 -15.07
N ASP A 96 -26.04 -6.09 -14.83
CA ASP A 96 -25.70 -4.67 -14.62
C ASP A 96 -24.68 -4.44 -13.50
N ASP A 97 -24.76 -5.20 -12.42
CA ASP A 97 -23.78 -5.23 -11.33
C ASP A 97 -23.21 -6.65 -11.20
N PRO A 98 -22.13 -6.97 -11.92
CA PRO A 98 -21.55 -8.31 -11.93
C PRO A 98 -21.17 -8.80 -10.54
N SER A 99 -21.29 -10.12 -10.30
CA SER A 99 -20.88 -10.73 -9.04
C SER A 99 -19.48 -10.34 -8.65
N ILE A 100 -19.26 -10.10 -7.35
CA ILE A 100 -17.95 -9.70 -6.82
C ILE A 100 -16.83 -10.72 -7.11
N GLU A 101 -17.17 -11.99 -7.27
CA GLU A 101 -16.23 -13.06 -7.64
C GLU A 101 -15.57 -12.83 -9.02
N LEU A 102 -16.21 -12.03 -9.89
CA LEU A 102 -15.66 -11.63 -11.18
C LEU A 102 -14.63 -10.49 -11.07
N HIS A 103 -14.48 -9.87 -9.90
CA HIS A 103 -13.59 -8.74 -9.73
C HIS A 103 -12.12 -9.02 -10.14
N PRO A 104 -11.50 -10.17 -9.76
CA PRO A 104 -10.16 -10.53 -10.23
C PRO A 104 -10.08 -10.89 -11.71
N LEU A 105 -11.17 -11.19 -12.37
CA LEU A 105 -11.21 -11.41 -13.82
C LEU A 105 -11.37 -10.09 -14.58
N ILE A 106 -12.10 -9.14 -14.02
CA ILE A 106 -12.27 -7.79 -14.58
C ILE A 106 -10.97 -7.03 -14.43
N ARG A 107 -10.40 -6.96 -13.22
CA ARG A 107 -9.07 -6.41 -12.90
C ARG A 107 -8.05 -7.56 -12.91
N SER A 108 -7.78 -8.04 -14.13
CA SER A 108 -7.08 -9.29 -14.36
C SER A 108 -5.57 -9.18 -14.11
N GLU A 109 -4.92 -10.35 -13.99
CA GLU A 109 -3.46 -10.45 -13.99
C GLU A 109 -2.84 -9.70 -15.20
N GLU A 110 -3.41 -9.91 -16.39
CA GLU A 110 -2.94 -9.26 -17.62
C GLU A 110 -3.01 -7.72 -17.53
N ALA A 111 -4.06 -7.17 -16.91
CA ALA A 111 -4.20 -5.72 -16.73
C ALA A 111 -3.09 -5.17 -15.82
N CYS A 112 -2.75 -5.85 -14.74
CA CYS A 112 -1.63 -5.49 -13.87
C CYS A 112 -0.29 -5.63 -14.61
N TYR A 113 -0.06 -6.77 -15.25
CA TYR A 113 1.20 -7.07 -15.94
C TYR A 113 1.53 -6.08 -17.07
N ARG A 114 0.55 -5.70 -17.91
CA ARG A 114 0.76 -4.73 -18.99
C ARG A 114 1.17 -3.37 -18.46
N SER A 115 0.46 -2.87 -17.47
CA SER A 115 0.73 -1.56 -16.90
C SER A 115 2.06 -1.54 -16.15
N THR A 116 2.37 -2.57 -15.35
CA THR A 116 3.66 -2.71 -14.67
C THR A 116 4.82 -2.86 -15.66
N SER A 117 4.63 -3.63 -16.75
CA SER A 117 5.64 -3.74 -17.83
C SER A 117 5.95 -2.39 -18.43
N LEU A 118 4.93 -1.59 -18.76
CA LEU A 118 5.10 -0.23 -19.28
C LEU A 118 5.86 0.66 -18.28
N ALA A 119 5.46 0.62 -16.99
CA ALA A 119 6.14 1.36 -15.92
C ALA A 119 7.64 1.05 -15.86
N VAL A 120 7.98 -0.25 -15.91
CA VAL A 120 9.38 -0.71 -15.88
C VAL A 120 10.15 -0.31 -17.13
N VAL A 121 9.53 -0.39 -18.31
CA VAL A 121 10.14 0.06 -19.58
C VAL A 121 10.47 1.55 -19.53
N LEU A 122 9.54 2.40 -19.07
CA LEU A 122 9.74 3.84 -18.92
C LEU A 122 10.81 4.16 -17.87
N ALA A 123 10.80 3.45 -16.73
CA ALA A 123 11.80 3.63 -15.69
C ALA A 123 13.22 3.31 -16.19
N LYS A 124 13.39 2.20 -16.92
CA LYS A 124 14.67 1.84 -17.53
C LYS A 124 15.10 2.83 -18.60
N LYS A 125 14.18 3.31 -19.42
CA LYS A 125 14.46 4.32 -20.49
C LYS A 125 15.03 5.60 -19.91
N HIS A 126 14.47 6.09 -18.81
CA HIS A 126 14.83 7.39 -18.23
C HIS A 126 15.74 7.27 -16.99
N HIS A 127 16.04 6.06 -16.51
CA HIS A 127 16.74 5.81 -15.24
C HIS A 127 15.97 6.35 -14.02
N THR A 128 14.64 6.30 -14.05
CA THR A 128 13.76 6.79 -12.99
C THR A 128 13.77 5.80 -11.81
N ARG A 129 13.86 6.30 -10.59
CA ARG A 129 13.64 5.52 -9.37
C ARG A 129 12.16 5.17 -9.25
N LEU A 130 11.82 3.93 -9.58
CA LEU A 130 10.44 3.43 -9.61
C LEU A 130 10.12 2.58 -8.39
N HIS A 131 8.96 2.81 -7.80
CA HIS A 131 8.37 1.93 -6.79
C HIS A 131 6.93 1.58 -7.20
N VAL A 132 6.68 0.32 -7.56
CA VAL A 132 5.34 -0.17 -7.91
C VAL A 132 4.60 -0.51 -6.62
N ALA A 133 3.54 0.24 -6.33
CA ALA A 133 2.71 0.04 -5.14
C ALA A 133 1.83 -1.21 -5.29
N HIS A 134 1.49 -1.85 -4.16
CA HIS A 134 0.51 -2.94 -4.02
C HIS A 134 0.55 -3.99 -5.15
N LEU A 135 1.73 -4.54 -5.44
CA LEU A 135 1.91 -5.62 -6.43
C LEU A 135 1.04 -6.83 -6.08
N THR A 136 0.36 -7.43 -7.07
CA THR A 136 -0.67 -8.44 -6.79
C THR A 136 -0.50 -9.76 -7.51
N THR A 137 0.39 -9.88 -8.50
CA THR A 137 0.49 -11.09 -9.31
C THR A 137 1.88 -11.72 -9.29
N ALA A 138 1.92 -13.05 -9.38
CA ALA A 138 3.17 -13.80 -9.49
C ALA A 138 3.97 -13.42 -10.75
N ARG A 139 3.27 -13.13 -11.83
CA ARG A 139 3.88 -12.81 -13.12
C ARG A 139 4.65 -11.48 -13.10
N GLU A 140 4.17 -10.49 -12.38
CA GLU A 140 4.82 -9.19 -12.24
C GLU A 140 6.14 -9.29 -11.46
N LEU A 141 6.32 -10.29 -10.59
CA LEU A 141 7.53 -10.48 -9.80
C LEU A 141 8.82 -10.63 -10.64
N ALA A 142 8.69 -11.02 -11.90
CA ALA A 142 9.83 -11.14 -12.83
C ALA A 142 10.53 -9.80 -13.12
N PHE A 143 9.89 -8.67 -12.83
CA PHE A 143 10.47 -7.34 -13.04
C PHE A 143 11.36 -6.85 -11.89
N PHE A 144 11.31 -7.49 -10.72
CA PHE A 144 11.89 -6.98 -9.47
C PHE A 144 13.02 -7.87 -8.94
N GLY A 145 13.86 -7.29 -8.07
CA GLY A 145 15.01 -7.99 -7.47
C GLY A 145 16.27 -8.02 -8.36
N ILE A 146 16.26 -7.28 -9.47
CA ILE A 146 17.37 -7.23 -10.45
C ILE A 146 18.04 -5.85 -10.46
N ASP A 147 17.26 -4.80 -10.31
CA ASP A 147 17.67 -3.41 -10.37
C ASP A 147 17.19 -2.68 -9.09
N ASP A 148 18.12 -2.15 -8.33
CA ASP A 148 17.84 -1.47 -7.05
C ASP A 148 17.01 -0.18 -7.22
N HIS A 149 16.96 0.39 -8.43
CA HIS A 149 16.11 1.54 -8.75
C HIS A 149 14.67 1.16 -9.07
N ILE A 150 14.38 -0.12 -9.29
CA ILE A 150 13.05 -0.65 -9.63
C ILE A 150 12.58 -1.58 -8.52
N THR A 151 11.69 -1.09 -7.68
CA THR A 151 11.27 -1.74 -6.45
C THR A 151 9.75 -1.96 -6.42
N ALA A 152 9.28 -2.84 -5.54
CA ALA A 152 7.85 -3.13 -5.38
C ALA A 152 7.41 -3.17 -3.93
N GLU A 153 6.16 -2.81 -3.71
CA GLU A 153 5.44 -2.97 -2.45
C GLU A 153 4.43 -4.11 -2.56
N ALA A 154 4.33 -4.94 -1.52
CA ALA A 154 3.13 -5.74 -1.29
C ALA A 154 2.27 -5.06 -0.22
N VAL A 155 0.94 -5.25 -0.28
CA VAL A 155 0.05 -4.84 0.80
C VAL A 155 -0.54 -6.04 1.49
N ILE A 156 -0.80 -5.90 2.80
CA ILE A 156 -1.25 -7.01 3.63
C ILE A 156 -2.53 -7.69 3.13
N ALA A 157 -3.39 -6.97 2.41
CA ALA A 157 -4.58 -7.54 1.79
C ALA A 157 -4.25 -8.65 0.80
N HIS A 158 -3.27 -8.42 -0.09
CA HIS A 158 -2.84 -9.40 -1.10
C HIS A 158 -1.93 -10.51 -0.52
N LEU A 159 -1.33 -10.28 0.65
CA LEU A 159 -0.60 -11.31 1.39
C LEU A 159 -1.53 -12.21 2.21
N LEU A 160 -2.74 -11.78 2.49
CA LEU A 160 -3.68 -12.49 3.36
C LEU A 160 -4.76 -13.22 2.57
N PHE A 161 -5.47 -12.52 1.68
CA PHE A 161 -6.62 -13.02 0.94
C PHE A 161 -6.27 -13.61 -0.42
N SER A 162 -7.15 -14.45 -0.91
CA SER A 162 -7.18 -14.98 -2.29
C SER A 162 -8.57 -14.79 -2.91
N ASN A 163 -8.70 -15.07 -4.20
CA ASN A 163 -9.98 -15.00 -4.89
C ASN A 163 -11.05 -15.97 -4.32
N GLU A 164 -10.63 -17.00 -3.61
CA GLU A 164 -11.53 -17.95 -2.93
C GLU A 164 -12.31 -17.29 -1.80
N ASP A 165 -11.70 -16.28 -1.15
CA ASP A 165 -12.29 -15.56 -0.02
C ASP A 165 -13.46 -14.64 -0.43
N TYR A 166 -13.64 -14.34 -1.73
CA TYR A 166 -14.83 -13.62 -2.20
C TYR A 166 -16.13 -14.37 -1.93
N ALA A 167 -16.10 -15.71 -1.89
CA ALA A 167 -17.28 -16.52 -1.60
C ALA A 167 -17.85 -16.28 -0.18
N THR A 168 -16.98 -15.92 0.78
CA THR A 168 -17.37 -15.72 2.19
C THR A 168 -17.36 -14.26 2.61
N LEU A 169 -16.39 -13.47 2.14
CA LEU A 169 -16.20 -12.07 2.52
C LEU A 169 -16.82 -11.09 1.52
N GLY A 170 -17.17 -11.56 0.32
CA GLY A 170 -17.83 -10.76 -0.70
C GLY A 170 -17.08 -9.46 -1.01
N SER A 171 -17.82 -8.39 -1.13
CA SER A 171 -17.30 -7.05 -1.44
C SER A 171 -16.47 -6.43 -0.31
N LEU A 172 -16.46 -6.99 0.90
CA LEU A 172 -15.62 -6.49 1.98
C LEU A 172 -14.12 -6.52 1.62
N ILE A 173 -13.69 -7.51 0.82
CA ILE A 173 -12.31 -7.60 0.33
C ILE A 173 -12.10 -7.02 -1.08
N LYS A 174 -13.07 -6.28 -1.62
CA LYS A 174 -12.89 -5.57 -2.88
C LYS A 174 -11.88 -4.44 -2.72
N CYS A 175 -10.79 -4.49 -3.49
CA CYS A 175 -9.75 -3.46 -3.60
C CYS A 175 -9.22 -3.35 -5.03
N ASN A 176 -8.40 -2.36 -5.32
CA ASN A 176 -7.76 -2.13 -6.60
C ASN A 176 -6.24 -1.98 -6.41
N PRO A 177 -5.43 -2.89 -6.98
CA PRO A 177 -5.79 -4.04 -7.81
C PRO A 177 -6.58 -5.09 -7.03
N ALA A 178 -7.36 -5.92 -7.75
CA ALA A 178 -8.16 -6.97 -7.13
C ALA A 178 -7.29 -8.01 -6.42
N VAL A 179 -7.81 -8.59 -5.33
CA VAL A 179 -7.25 -9.82 -4.74
C VAL A 179 -7.25 -10.92 -5.81
N LYS A 180 -6.11 -11.58 -6.02
CA LYS A 180 -5.88 -12.56 -7.10
C LYS A 180 -5.95 -13.99 -6.55
N THR A 181 -5.38 -14.94 -7.29
CA THR A 181 -5.39 -16.35 -6.95
C THR A 181 -4.58 -16.69 -5.68
N ALA A 182 -4.84 -17.84 -5.08
CA ALA A 182 -4.02 -18.35 -3.99
C ALA A 182 -2.55 -18.55 -4.43
N ALA A 183 -2.31 -18.92 -5.69
CA ALA A 183 -0.97 -19.05 -6.25
C ALA A 183 -0.25 -17.68 -6.32
N ASP A 184 -0.94 -16.61 -6.71
CA ASP A 184 -0.38 -15.25 -6.70
C ASP A 184 -0.03 -14.82 -5.28
N ARG A 185 -0.94 -14.98 -4.32
CA ARG A 185 -0.70 -14.69 -2.91
C ARG A 185 0.53 -15.41 -2.38
N ASP A 186 0.65 -16.71 -2.66
CA ASP A 186 1.74 -17.53 -2.15
C ASP A 186 3.08 -17.17 -2.83
N ALA A 187 3.06 -16.78 -4.11
CA ALA A 187 4.22 -16.22 -4.79
C ALA A 187 4.67 -14.87 -4.19
N LEU A 188 3.73 -13.98 -3.84
CA LEU A 188 4.05 -12.73 -3.14
C LEU A 188 4.68 -13.00 -1.77
N ARG A 189 4.16 -13.97 -1.00
CA ARG A 189 4.72 -14.38 0.29
C ARG A 189 6.17 -14.89 0.15
N GLN A 190 6.47 -15.66 -0.88
CA GLN A 190 7.85 -16.08 -1.18
C GLN A 190 8.73 -14.89 -1.54
N ALA A 191 8.22 -13.96 -2.34
CA ALA A 191 8.94 -12.77 -2.79
C ALA A 191 9.28 -11.79 -1.64
N LEU A 192 8.65 -11.91 -0.47
CA LEU A 192 9.07 -11.19 0.73
C LEU A 192 10.50 -11.58 1.17
N ASN A 193 10.98 -12.78 0.87
CA ASN A 193 12.26 -13.29 1.35
C ASN A 193 13.41 -13.16 0.35
N ASP A 194 13.13 -12.95 -0.93
CA ASP A 194 14.12 -12.93 -2.02
C ASP A 194 14.37 -11.52 -2.61
N ASN A 195 13.96 -10.48 -1.88
CA ASN A 195 14.13 -9.06 -2.25
C ASN A 195 13.35 -8.59 -3.49
N ARG A 196 12.49 -9.41 -4.08
CA ARG A 196 11.58 -8.96 -5.15
C ARG A 196 10.48 -8.04 -4.61
N ILE A 197 10.08 -8.21 -3.36
CA ILE A 197 9.26 -7.24 -2.62
C ILE A 197 10.17 -6.47 -1.66
N THR A 198 10.18 -5.15 -1.81
CA THR A 198 11.04 -4.24 -1.05
C THR A 198 10.37 -3.75 0.23
N THR A 199 9.08 -3.41 0.17
CA THR A 199 8.32 -2.85 1.30
C THR A 199 6.97 -3.53 1.47
N VAL A 200 6.40 -3.42 2.66
CA VAL A 200 5.03 -3.82 2.94
C VAL A 200 4.22 -2.62 3.41
N GLY A 201 3.17 -2.31 2.66
CA GLY A 201 2.20 -1.26 2.96
C GLY A 201 0.82 -1.82 3.34
N THR A 202 -0.19 -0.95 3.38
CA THR A 202 -1.55 -1.33 3.79
C THR A 202 -2.61 -1.04 2.76
N ASP A 203 -2.38 -0.07 1.89
CA ASP A 203 -3.41 0.49 1.00
C ASP A 203 -4.74 0.75 1.74
N HIS A 204 -4.62 1.35 2.94
CA HIS A 204 -5.76 1.59 3.84
C HIS A 204 -6.73 2.58 3.22
N ALA A 205 -7.88 2.08 2.76
CA ALA A 205 -8.95 2.86 2.15
C ALA A 205 -10.29 2.54 2.86
N PRO A 206 -10.60 3.20 3.99
CA PRO A 206 -11.74 2.87 4.85
C PRO A 206 -13.01 3.52 4.32
N HIS A 207 -13.73 2.84 3.44
CA HIS A 207 -15.09 3.19 3.04
C HIS A 207 -16.10 2.85 4.12
N GLU A 208 -17.25 3.52 4.15
CA GLU A 208 -18.34 3.13 5.04
C GLU A 208 -18.93 1.78 4.62
N LEU A 209 -19.42 0.98 5.56
CA LEU A 209 -19.95 -0.36 5.28
C LEU A 209 -21.10 -0.35 4.25
N LYS A 210 -21.90 0.74 4.24
CA LYS A 210 -22.97 0.92 3.23
C LYS A 210 -22.43 1.00 1.80
N ASP A 211 -21.22 1.58 1.61
CA ASP A 211 -20.58 1.75 0.31
C ASP A 211 -19.96 0.43 -0.20
N LYS A 212 -19.82 -0.55 0.69
CA LYS A 212 -19.36 -1.91 0.35
C LYS A 212 -20.48 -2.81 -0.17
N GLN A 213 -21.69 -2.31 -0.30
CA GLN A 213 -22.83 -3.10 -0.83
C GLN A 213 -22.79 -3.18 -2.35
N GLY A 214 -23.16 -4.38 -2.90
CA GLY A 214 -23.20 -4.64 -4.33
C GLY A 214 -22.04 -5.49 -4.84
N GLY A 215 -21.97 -5.60 -6.16
CA GLY A 215 -20.97 -6.37 -6.90
C GLY A 215 -19.79 -5.52 -7.40
N CYS A 216 -19.25 -5.96 -8.55
CA CYS A 216 -18.08 -5.34 -9.16
C CYS A 216 -18.27 -3.88 -9.57
N ALA A 217 -19.50 -3.51 -9.98
CA ALA A 217 -19.77 -2.16 -10.49
C ALA A 217 -20.13 -1.16 -9.37
N LYS A 218 -20.84 -1.61 -8.34
CA LYS A 218 -21.42 -0.72 -7.31
C LYS A 218 -20.58 -0.62 -6.04
N ALA A 219 -20.08 -1.75 -5.52
CA ALA A 219 -19.34 -1.72 -4.26
C ALA A 219 -18.05 -0.89 -4.37
N ALA A 220 -17.76 -0.06 -3.38
CA ALA A 220 -16.52 0.69 -3.30
C ALA A 220 -15.30 -0.22 -3.16
N SER A 221 -14.18 0.14 -3.81
CA SER A 221 -12.90 -0.57 -3.72
C SER A 221 -12.04 0.03 -2.61
N GLY A 222 -11.60 -0.79 -1.68
CA GLY A 222 -10.79 -0.42 -0.53
C GLY A 222 -11.30 -1.04 0.77
N MET A 223 -10.40 -1.24 1.73
CA MET A 223 -10.69 -1.85 3.01
C MET A 223 -9.82 -1.26 4.14
N PRO A 224 -10.29 -1.28 5.40
CA PRO A 224 -9.57 -0.71 6.55
C PRO A 224 -8.54 -1.70 7.10
N MET A 225 -7.29 -1.67 6.58
CA MET A 225 -6.25 -2.66 6.91
C MET A 225 -5.14 -2.15 7.84
N ILE A 226 -4.97 -0.82 8.04
CA ILE A 226 -3.79 -0.26 8.73
C ILE A 226 -3.60 -0.78 10.15
N GLN A 227 -4.68 -0.95 10.89
CA GLN A 227 -4.64 -1.40 12.30
C GLN A 227 -4.05 -2.81 12.45
N PHE A 228 -4.23 -3.65 11.44
CA PHE A 228 -3.86 -5.06 11.49
C PHE A 228 -2.58 -5.39 10.70
N SER A 229 -1.88 -4.39 10.19
CA SER A 229 -0.72 -4.59 9.31
C SER A 229 0.38 -5.42 9.98
N LEU A 230 0.87 -5.00 11.14
CA LEU A 230 1.92 -5.74 11.84
C LEU A 230 1.40 -7.08 12.39
N ALA A 231 0.16 -7.15 12.89
CA ALA A 231 -0.43 -8.41 13.37
C ALA A 231 -0.49 -9.47 12.26
N THR A 232 -0.85 -9.08 11.04
CA THR A 232 -0.83 -9.95 9.86
C THR A 232 0.60 -10.44 9.53
N MET A 233 1.58 -9.56 9.56
CA MET A 233 2.97 -9.95 9.28
C MET A 233 3.53 -10.89 10.36
N LEU A 234 3.17 -10.69 11.63
CA LEU A 234 3.52 -11.59 12.74
C LEU A 234 2.86 -12.96 12.57
N GLU A 235 1.62 -13.02 12.08
CA GLU A 235 0.96 -14.29 11.75
C GLU A 235 1.69 -15.05 10.62
N LEU A 236 2.21 -14.34 9.61
CA LEU A 236 3.03 -14.95 8.58
C LEU A 236 4.36 -15.51 9.15
N ALA A 237 4.93 -14.84 10.17
CA ALA A 237 6.09 -15.34 10.89
C ALA A 237 5.76 -16.58 11.71
N ASP A 238 4.63 -16.62 12.42
CA ASP A 238 4.14 -17.80 13.15
C ASP A 238 3.96 -19.00 12.22
N LYS A 239 3.59 -18.77 10.97
CA LYS A 239 3.47 -19.79 9.92
C LYS A 239 4.81 -20.18 9.29
N GLY A 240 5.93 -19.61 9.75
CA GLY A 240 7.29 -19.87 9.22
C GLY A 240 7.53 -19.33 7.82
N ILE A 241 6.70 -18.38 7.33
CA ILE A 241 6.84 -17.81 6.00
C ILE A 241 7.98 -16.79 5.96
N LEU A 242 8.19 -16.01 7.04
CA LEU A 242 9.28 -15.04 7.18
C LEU A 242 9.74 -14.91 8.64
N SER A 243 10.91 -14.29 8.87
CA SER A 243 11.41 -14.03 10.22
C SER A 243 10.99 -12.66 10.74
N TYR A 244 11.13 -12.42 12.05
CA TYR A 244 10.89 -11.11 12.67
C TYR A 244 11.86 -10.04 12.14
N GLU A 245 13.13 -10.41 11.87
CA GLU A 245 14.13 -9.53 11.28
C GLU A 245 13.67 -9.10 9.88
N ARG A 246 13.10 -10.03 9.09
CA ARG A 246 12.58 -9.71 7.77
C ARG A 246 11.37 -8.78 7.83
N ILE A 247 10.50 -8.91 8.83
CA ILE A 247 9.41 -7.95 9.07
C ILE A 247 9.99 -6.56 9.34
N ALA A 248 11.01 -6.44 10.19
CA ALA A 248 11.64 -5.16 10.46
C ALA A 248 12.29 -4.55 9.20
N GLU A 249 12.92 -5.37 8.34
CA GLU A 249 13.43 -4.90 7.06
C GLU A 249 12.33 -4.35 6.16
N LEU A 250 11.25 -5.11 5.94
CA LEU A 250 10.16 -4.77 5.03
C LEU A 250 9.30 -3.58 5.48
N MET A 251 9.13 -3.40 6.80
CA MET A 251 8.22 -2.39 7.35
C MET A 251 8.94 -1.18 7.98
N CYS A 252 10.24 -1.28 8.25
CA CYS A 252 11.00 -0.20 8.90
C CYS A 252 12.24 0.21 8.09
N HIS A 253 13.19 -0.72 7.88
CA HIS A 253 14.49 -0.39 7.27
C HIS A 253 14.35 0.03 5.81
N ASN A 254 13.66 -0.78 5.02
CA ASN A 254 13.53 -0.55 3.58
C ASN A 254 12.69 0.69 3.25
N PRO A 255 11.53 0.96 3.89
CA PRO A 255 10.84 2.24 3.70
C PRO A 255 11.71 3.44 4.03
N ALA A 256 12.49 3.37 5.13
CA ALA A 256 13.39 4.46 5.53
C ALA A 256 14.48 4.72 4.49
N ARG A 257 15.06 3.66 3.89
CA ARG A 257 16.07 3.78 2.82
C ARG A 257 15.45 4.27 1.51
N LEU A 258 14.33 3.64 1.08
CA LEU A 258 13.67 3.91 -0.18
C LEU A 258 13.26 5.38 -0.31
N PHE A 259 12.62 5.89 0.75
CA PHE A 259 12.13 7.26 0.80
C PHE A 259 13.12 8.23 1.47
N ARG A 260 14.34 7.78 1.79
CA ARG A 260 15.39 8.60 2.40
C ARG A 260 14.93 9.32 3.67
N ILE A 261 14.16 8.63 4.54
CA ILE A 261 13.62 9.22 5.77
C ILE A 261 14.77 9.51 6.76
N ASN A 262 14.82 10.73 7.27
CA ASN A 262 15.84 11.18 8.24
C ASN A 262 15.66 10.50 9.60
N ASP A 263 16.74 9.97 10.15
CA ASP A 263 16.92 9.55 11.54
C ASP A 263 15.83 8.59 12.07
N ARG A 264 15.26 7.74 11.20
CA ARG A 264 14.20 6.77 11.53
C ARG A 264 14.43 5.43 10.86
N GLY A 265 13.61 4.45 11.20
CA GLY A 265 13.61 3.10 10.61
C GLY A 265 14.67 2.15 11.18
N PHE A 266 15.55 2.62 12.08
CA PHE A 266 16.59 1.83 12.70
C PHE A 266 16.75 2.17 14.19
N ILE A 267 17.12 1.18 15.00
CA ILE A 267 17.50 1.40 16.39
C ILE A 267 18.99 1.81 16.42
N ARG A 268 19.27 3.11 16.46
CA ARG A 268 20.61 3.68 16.46
C ARG A 268 20.70 4.89 17.37
N LYS A 269 21.90 5.13 17.94
CA LYS A 269 22.15 6.36 18.72
C LYS A 269 21.93 7.60 17.82
N GLY A 270 21.17 8.56 18.31
CA GLY A 270 20.82 9.79 17.59
C GLY A 270 19.53 9.70 16.78
N TYR A 271 18.99 8.49 16.52
CA TYR A 271 17.72 8.31 15.81
C TYR A 271 16.52 8.54 16.73
N LYS A 272 15.42 8.94 16.15
CA LYS A 272 14.12 9.07 16.82
C LYS A 272 13.66 7.70 17.34
N ALA A 273 13.17 7.66 18.56
CA ALA A 273 12.66 6.44 19.17
C ALA A 273 11.21 6.20 18.71
N ASP A 274 11.07 5.67 17.49
CA ASP A 274 9.81 5.13 16.95
C ASP A 274 9.87 3.61 17.07
N LEU A 275 9.23 3.04 18.10
CA LEU A 275 9.36 1.64 18.46
C LEU A 275 7.99 1.00 18.61
N THR A 276 7.87 -0.26 18.20
CA THR A 276 6.72 -1.11 18.51
C THR A 276 7.19 -2.31 19.32
N ILE A 277 6.57 -2.52 20.47
CA ILE A 277 6.84 -3.68 21.35
C ILE A 277 5.72 -4.68 21.14
N ILE A 278 6.09 -5.90 20.79
CA ILE A 278 5.16 -7.02 20.61
C ILE A 278 5.20 -7.97 21.81
N LYS A 279 4.05 -8.56 22.13
CA LYS A 279 3.92 -9.66 23.06
C LYS A 279 3.54 -10.91 22.27
N THR A 280 4.47 -11.86 22.20
CA THR A 280 4.25 -13.15 21.54
C THR A 280 3.42 -14.10 22.40
N ALA A 281 2.82 -15.11 21.78
CA ALA A 281 1.97 -16.10 22.47
C ALA A 281 0.89 -15.46 23.35
N SER A 282 0.26 -14.41 22.86
CA SER A 282 -0.81 -13.66 23.53
C SER A 282 -2.02 -13.52 22.59
N PRO A 283 -2.78 -14.62 22.39
CA PRO A 283 -3.85 -14.64 21.40
C PRO A 283 -4.98 -13.67 21.74
N TRP A 284 -5.58 -13.10 20.68
CA TRP A 284 -6.72 -12.20 20.81
C TRP A 284 -7.59 -12.26 19.56
N LYS A 285 -8.87 -12.04 19.72
CA LYS A 285 -9.86 -12.05 18.65
C LYS A 285 -10.18 -10.62 18.21
N VAL A 286 -10.28 -10.39 16.92
CA VAL A 286 -10.74 -9.12 16.36
C VAL A 286 -12.26 -9.01 16.58
N THR A 287 -12.66 -8.04 17.36
CA THR A 287 -14.08 -7.72 17.64
C THR A 287 -14.36 -6.28 17.19
N ASN A 288 -15.62 -5.94 16.94
CA ASN A 288 -16.01 -4.62 16.42
C ASN A 288 -15.63 -3.46 17.34
N ASP A 289 -15.65 -3.65 18.65
CA ASP A 289 -15.25 -2.66 19.64
C ASP A 289 -13.75 -2.32 19.59
N LEU A 290 -12.91 -3.25 19.12
CA LEU A 290 -11.47 -3.04 18.93
C LEU A 290 -11.14 -2.24 17.66
N ILE A 291 -12.07 -2.11 16.71
CA ILE A 291 -11.82 -1.45 15.43
C ILE A 291 -11.75 0.08 15.63
N GLN A 292 -10.55 0.63 15.46
CA GLN A 292 -10.29 2.06 15.65
C GLN A 292 -10.68 2.91 14.42
N SER A 293 -10.66 2.34 13.22
CA SER A 293 -11.10 3.03 12.02
C SER A 293 -12.52 3.58 12.18
N LYS A 294 -12.76 4.80 11.71
CA LYS A 294 -14.07 5.47 11.79
C LYS A 294 -15.18 4.72 11.06
N CYS A 295 -14.85 3.89 10.09
CA CYS A 295 -15.81 3.06 9.36
C CYS A 295 -16.37 1.91 10.21
N LYS A 296 -15.74 1.57 11.36
CA LYS A 296 -16.19 0.59 12.35
C LYS A 296 -16.47 -0.82 11.82
N TRP A 297 -15.72 -1.25 10.81
CA TRP A 297 -15.73 -2.62 10.30
C TRP A 297 -14.33 -3.05 9.84
N SER A 298 -14.10 -4.34 9.70
CA SER A 298 -12.89 -4.92 9.12
C SER A 298 -13.23 -6.25 8.44
N PRO A 299 -12.58 -6.61 7.33
CA PRO A 299 -12.71 -7.96 6.77
C PRO A 299 -12.10 -9.04 7.68
N LEU A 300 -11.37 -8.63 8.72
CA LEU A 300 -10.76 -9.50 9.72
C LEU A 300 -11.61 -9.67 10.98
N GLU A 301 -12.86 -9.22 10.99
CA GLU A 301 -13.76 -9.48 12.13
C GLU A 301 -13.84 -10.97 12.43
N ASN A 302 -13.75 -11.33 13.71
CA ASN A 302 -13.67 -12.69 14.23
C ASN A 302 -12.34 -13.44 13.99
N HIS A 303 -11.37 -12.86 13.26
CA HIS A 303 -10.03 -13.44 13.13
C HIS A 303 -9.31 -13.48 14.48
N VAL A 304 -8.47 -14.50 14.70
CA VAL A 304 -7.68 -14.65 15.93
C VAL A 304 -6.21 -14.53 15.57
N PHE A 305 -5.55 -13.50 16.10
CA PHE A 305 -4.10 -13.34 16.02
C PHE A 305 -3.43 -13.92 17.28
N ASN A 306 -2.25 -14.52 17.12
CA ASN A 306 -1.49 -15.11 18.23
C ASN A 306 -0.57 -14.12 18.94
N ASN A 307 -0.26 -13.00 18.32
CA ASN A 307 0.66 -11.99 18.83
C ASN A 307 -0.07 -10.66 18.98
N ARG A 308 0.30 -9.90 20.01
CA ARG A 308 -0.33 -8.62 20.35
C ARG A 308 0.68 -7.49 20.31
N ILE A 309 0.26 -6.33 19.86
CA ILE A 309 1.01 -5.09 20.06
C ILE A 309 0.84 -4.69 21.53
N LEU A 310 1.95 -4.66 22.27
CA LEU A 310 1.95 -4.26 23.69
C LEU A 310 2.13 -2.76 23.82
N ALA A 311 3.07 -2.17 23.07
CA ALA A 311 3.29 -0.73 23.10
C ALA A 311 3.65 -0.18 21.72
N THR A 312 3.28 1.08 21.49
CA THR A 312 3.76 1.91 20.38
C THR A 312 4.37 3.18 20.96
N ILE A 313 5.62 3.43 20.62
CA ILE A 313 6.38 4.62 21.02
C ILE A 313 6.61 5.45 19.76
N CYS A 314 6.26 6.73 19.81
CA CYS A 314 6.41 7.67 18.71
C CYS A 314 7.25 8.86 19.19
N ASN A 315 8.39 9.12 18.55
CA ASN A 315 9.36 10.16 18.94
C ASN A 315 9.77 10.09 20.43
N GLY A 316 9.87 8.88 20.99
CA GLY A 316 10.19 8.67 22.41
C GLY A 316 9.00 8.78 23.38
N HIS A 317 7.80 9.13 22.88
CA HIS A 317 6.58 9.18 23.67
C HIS A 317 5.79 7.86 23.58
N ILE A 318 5.33 7.33 24.71
CA ILE A 318 4.48 6.13 24.75
C ILE A 318 3.07 6.53 24.29
N LEU A 319 2.78 6.28 23.01
CA LEU A 319 1.50 6.61 22.39
C LEU A 319 0.40 5.60 22.72
N TYR A 320 0.78 4.34 22.82
CA TYR A 320 -0.11 3.23 23.15
C TYR A 320 0.61 2.25 24.09
N TYR A 321 -0.09 1.78 25.11
CA TYR A 321 0.38 0.74 26.01
C TYR A 321 -0.80 -0.08 26.55
N ASP A 322 -0.80 -1.37 26.28
CA ASP A 322 -1.74 -2.38 26.80
C ASP A 322 -3.23 -1.93 26.80
N GLY A 323 -3.71 -1.45 25.66
CA GLY A 323 -5.09 -0.98 25.48
C GLY A 323 -5.30 0.52 25.76
N HIS A 324 -4.34 1.21 26.35
CA HIS A 324 -4.43 2.65 26.65
C HIS A 324 -3.76 3.45 25.54
N PHE A 325 -4.49 4.39 24.97
CA PHE A 325 -4.07 5.27 23.88
C PHE A 325 -4.06 6.73 24.33
N ASP A 326 -2.92 7.42 24.16
CA ASP A 326 -2.84 8.86 24.42
C ASP A 326 -3.37 9.68 23.24
N ALA A 327 -4.62 10.08 23.31
CA ALA A 327 -5.28 10.89 22.30
C ALA A 327 -4.79 12.36 22.25
N ASN A 328 -4.01 12.82 23.22
CA ASN A 328 -3.49 14.20 23.27
C ASN A 328 -2.19 14.36 22.51
N TYR A 329 -1.41 13.27 22.34
CA TYR A 329 -0.15 13.31 21.60
C TYR A 329 -0.38 13.56 20.12
N ARG A 330 0.57 14.26 19.48
CA ARG A 330 0.60 14.47 18.02
C ARG A 330 1.97 14.08 17.48
N GLY A 331 1.95 13.35 16.36
CA GLY A 331 3.15 13.02 15.62
C GLY A 331 3.78 14.23 14.92
N GLU A 332 4.95 14.00 14.35
CA GLU A 332 5.73 15.01 13.64
C GLU A 332 5.66 14.77 12.12
N ALA A 333 5.83 15.82 11.34
CA ALA A 333 6.11 15.70 9.92
C ALA A 333 7.43 14.97 9.72
N LEU A 334 7.46 13.99 8.82
CA LEU A 334 8.70 13.36 8.40
C LEU A 334 9.53 14.32 7.56
N THR A 335 10.84 14.20 7.67
CA THR A 335 11.81 14.87 6.80
C THR A 335 12.65 13.85 6.06
N PHE A 336 13.20 14.25 4.93
CA PHE A 336 13.91 13.37 4.01
C PHE A 336 15.28 13.94 3.65
N HIS A 337 16.25 13.07 3.35
CA HIS A 337 17.51 13.49 2.74
C HIS A 337 17.22 13.85 1.27
N GLY A 338 17.52 15.11 0.90
CA GLY A 338 17.44 15.58 -0.48
C GLY A 338 18.50 14.96 -1.38
#